data_ef98c896b953e163026ca7c1389b702b
#
_entry.id   ef98c896b953e163026ca7c1389b702b
#
_cell.length_a   1.000
_cell.length_b   1.000
_cell.length_c   1.000
_cell.angle_alpha   90.00
_cell.angle_beta   90.00
_cell.angle_gamma   90.00
#
_symmetry.space_group_name_H-M   'P 1'
#
loop_
_entity.id
_entity.type
_entity.pdbx_description
1 polymer ?
#
loop_
_entity_poly.entity_id
_entity_poly.type
_entity_poly.pdbx_seq_one_letter_code
_entity_poly.pdbx_strand_id
1 'polypeptide(L)'
;MAEQAYEPRLKTEYRQRIRAAMKEKFGYTNEMQIPRLDKIVLNMGIGEAVGDSKKVQAAIGDLTRIAGQKPVPTKARNSIAGFKLREGMVIGAKVTLRKDRMYEFLDRLITIALPRVKDFRGLKPTSFDGRGNYAMGLKEHIVFPEINYDQIDQLWGMDIIVATTAKTDEEARQLLREFQFPFNA
;
A
#
# COMPACT_ATOMS: atom_id res chain seq x y z
N MET A 1 -26.48 -14.85 20.43
CA MET A 1 -26.33 -14.60 18.99
C MET A 1 -24.85 -14.40 18.76
N ALA A 2 -24.20 -15.25 17.96
CA ALA A 2 -22.79 -15.05 17.65
C ALA A 2 -22.68 -13.76 16.83
N GLU A 3 -21.95 -12.76 17.33
CA GLU A 3 -21.55 -11.61 16.54
C GLU A 3 -20.90 -12.14 15.26
N GLN A 4 -21.50 -11.86 14.11
CA GLN A 4 -20.86 -12.16 12.84
C GLN A 4 -19.58 -11.33 12.80
N ALA A 5 -18.43 -11.99 12.95
CA ALA A 5 -17.14 -11.33 12.87
C ALA A 5 -17.07 -10.59 11.52
N TYR A 6 -16.87 -9.28 11.58
CA TYR A 6 -16.76 -8.43 10.40
C TYR A 6 -15.69 -9.02 9.46
N GLU A 7 -16.06 -9.28 8.21
CA GLU A 7 -15.15 -9.73 7.16
C GLU A 7 -15.06 -8.69 6.05
N PRO A 8 -13.84 -8.24 5.67
CA PRO A 8 -13.64 -7.26 4.60
C PRO A 8 -14.24 -7.70 3.28
N ARG A 9 -14.91 -6.77 2.59
CA ARG A 9 -15.57 -7.02 1.30
C ARG A 9 -14.64 -7.68 0.28
N LEU A 10 -13.44 -7.14 0.06
CA LEU A 10 -12.48 -7.69 -0.90
C LEU A 10 -11.95 -9.08 -0.50
N LYS A 11 -11.91 -9.42 0.78
CA LYS A 11 -11.52 -10.75 1.24
C LYS A 11 -12.58 -11.79 0.87
N THR A 12 -13.86 -11.45 1.07
CA THR A 12 -14.98 -12.28 0.66
C THR A 12 -15.00 -12.45 -0.86
N GLU A 13 -14.83 -11.36 -1.61
CA GLU A 13 -14.78 -11.37 -3.08
C GLU A 13 -13.63 -12.23 -3.61
N TYR A 14 -12.45 -12.16 -2.99
CA TYR A 14 -11.34 -13.04 -3.31
C TYR A 14 -11.71 -14.52 -3.19
N ARG A 15 -12.39 -14.91 -2.12
CA ARG A 15 -12.79 -16.30 -1.87
C ARG A 15 -13.86 -16.81 -2.83
N GLN A 16 -14.87 -15.97 -3.10
CA GLN A 16 -16.04 -16.36 -3.88
C GLN A 16 -15.83 -16.29 -5.39
N ARG A 17 -15.16 -15.26 -5.89
CA ARG A 17 -15.05 -14.96 -7.31
C ARG A 17 -13.61 -15.06 -7.84
N ILE A 18 -12.67 -14.33 -7.21
CA ILE A 18 -11.33 -14.14 -7.80
C ILE A 18 -10.55 -15.44 -7.87
N ARG A 19 -10.63 -16.30 -6.85
CA ARG A 19 -9.96 -17.62 -6.86
C ARG A 19 -10.41 -18.48 -8.02
N ALA A 20 -11.72 -18.53 -8.30
CA ALA A 20 -12.27 -19.29 -9.40
C ALA A 20 -11.80 -18.77 -10.75
N ALA A 21 -11.87 -17.44 -10.97
CA ALA A 21 -11.42 -16.78 -12.19
C ALA A 21 -9.91 -17.00 -12.46
N MET A 22 -9.07 -16.92 -11.42
CA MET A 22 -7.64 -17.18 -11.54
C MET A 22 -7.35 -18.66 -11.87
N LYS A 23 -8.09 -19.59 -11.25
CA LYS A 23 -7.95 -21.02 -11.52
C LYS A 23 -8.28 -21.36 -12.97
N GLU A 24 -9.37 -20.81 -13.48
CA GLU A 24 -9.81 -21.01 -14.86
C GLU A 24 -8.81 -20.44 -15.87
N LYS A 25 -8.31 -19.22 -15.63
CA LYS A 25 -7.42 -18.53 -16.56
C LYS A 25 -6.03 -19.14 -16.67
N PHE A 26 -5.45 -19.58 -15.54
CA PHE A 26 -4.07 -20.08 -15.50
C PHE A 26 -3.99 -21.62 -15.34
N GLY A 27 -5.12 -22.32 -15.21
CA GLY A 27 -5.16 -23.78 -15.17
C GLY A 27 -4.50 -24.40 -13.94
N TYR A 28 -4.55 -23.73 -12.77
CA TYR A 28 -3.96 -24.28 -11.54
C TYR A 28 -4.59 -25.60 -11.14
N THR A 29 -3.77 -26.64 -10.96
CA THR A 29 -4.22 -27.96 -10.50
C THR A 29 -4.51 -27.97 -8.99
N ASN A 30 -3.73 -27.21 -8.21
CA ASN A 30 -3.88 -27.11 -6.77
C ASN A 30 -4.37 -25.72 -6.37
N GLU A 31 -5.38 -25.65 -5.53
CA GLU A 31 -5.92 -24.40 -5.00
C GLU A 31 -4.91 -23.56 -4.19
N MET A 32 -3.92 -24.21 -3.60
CA MET A 32 -2.87 -23.53 -2.84
C MET A 32 -1.83 -22.84 -3.74
N GLN A 33 -1.83 -23.11 -5.05
CA GLN A 33 -0.97 -22.43 -6.03
C GLN A 33 -1.56 -21.10 -6.48
N ILE A 34 -2.87 -20.90 -6.26
CA ILE A 34 -3.55 -19.67 -6.69
C ILE A 34 -2.94 -18.45 -5.99
N PRO A 35 -2.51 -17.44 -6.74
CA PRO A 35 -1.94 -16.22 -6.19
C PRO A 35 -2.90 -15.51 -5.25
N ARG A 36 -2.35 -14.96 -4.16
CA ARG A 36 -3.08 -14.15 -3.18
C ARG A 36 -2.25 -12.95 -2.77
N LEU A 37 -2.90 -11.96 -2.19
CA LEU A 37 -2.21 -10.86 -1.53
C LEU A 37 -1.54 -11.37 -0.25
N ASP A 38 -0.27 -11.05 -0.06
CA ASP A 38 0.51 -11.39 1.15
C ASP A 38 0.51 -10.23 2.14
N LYS A 39 0.91 -9.04 1.67
CA LYS A 39 1.00 -7.83 2.49
C LYS A 39 0.95 -6.58 1.62
N ILE A 40 0.60 -5.46 2.26
CA ILE A 40 0.78 -4.12 1.69
C ILE A 40 1.74 -3.36 2.60
N VAL A 41 2.77 -2.77 2.01
CA VAL A 41 3.74 -1.95 2.73
C VAL A 41 3.55 -0.51 2.30
N LEU A 42 3.31 0.36 3.28
CA LEU A 42 3.25 1.80 3.09
C LEU A 42 4.55 2.40 3.63
N ASN A 43 5.16 3.27 2.87
CA ASN A 43 6.39 3.97 3.26
C ASN A 43 6.25 5.46 3.00
N MET A 44 6.64 6.27 3.97
CA MET A 44 6.79 7.72 3.83
C MET A 44 8.23 8.10 4.09
N GLY A 45 8.92 8.61 3.06
CA GLY A 45 10.26 9.18 3.19
C GLY A 45 10.19 10.65 3.52
N ILE A 46 10.82 11.07 4.64
CA ILE A 46 10.79 12.45 5.12
C ILE A 46 12.22 12.98 5.13
N GLY A 47 12.70 13.45 3.97
CA GLY A 47 14.07 13.97 3.84
C GLY A 47 14.33 15.19 4.72
N GLU A 48 13.32 16.00 5.00
CA GLU A 48 13.41 17.19 5.86
C GLU A 48 13.52 16.86 7.37
N ALA A 49 13.33 15.60 7.75
CA ALA A 49 13.47 15.11 9.13
C ALA A 49 14.87 15.34 9.71
N VAL A 50 15.87 15.50 8.86
CA VAL A 50 17.25 15.82 9.27
C VAL A 50 17.32 17.17 10.00
N GLY A 51 16.47 18.13 9.63
CA GLY A 51 16.41 19.45 10.28
C GLY A 51 15.36 19.55 11.40
N ASP A 52 14.29 18.76 11.33
CA ASP A 52 13.17 18.84 12.26
C ASP A 52 12.52 17.48 12.52
N SER A 53 12.79 16.96 13.70
CA SER A 53 12.23 15.67 14.15
C SER A 53 10.71 15.70 14.38
N LYS A 54 10.09 16.89 14.56
CA LYS A 54 8.63 17.02 14.73
C LYS A 54 7.88 16.59 13.46
N LYS A 55 8.46 16.87 12.28
CA LYS A 55 7.89 16.45 10.99
C LYS A 55 7.71 14.94 10.88
N VAL A 56 8.65 14.17 11.44
CA VAL A 56 8.53 12.70 11.49
C VAL A 56 7.36 12.26 12.37
N GLN A 57 7.16 12.93 13.50
CA GLN A 57 6.06 12.60 14.41
C GLN A 57 4.70 12.91 13.77
N ALA A 58 4.60 14.03 13.05
CA ALA A 58 3.40 14.37 12.28
C ALA A 58 3.10 13.30 11.22
N ALA A 59 4.10 12.92 10.40
CA ALA A 59 3.92 11.87 9.39
C ALA A 59 3.60 10.48 9.98
N ILE A 60 4.15 10.14 11.16
CA ILE A 60 3.77 8.92 11.88
C ILE A 60 2.30 8.99 12.32
N GLY A 61 1.84 10.15 12.77
CA GLY A 61 0.44 10.40 13.11
C GLY A 61 -0.49 10.18 11.92
N ASP A 62 -0.17 10.80 10.78
CA ASP A 62 -0.96 10.70 9.56
C ASP A 62 -0.98 9.27 9.00
N LEU A 63 0.18 8.62 8.94
CA LEU A 63 0.27 7.23 8.50
C LEU A 63 -0.47 6.28 9.45
N THR A 64 -0.53 6.60 10.76
CA THR A 64 -1.34 5.84 11.73
C THR A 64 -2.83 5.96 11.43
N ARG A 65 -3.31 7.16 11.09
CA ARG A 65 -4.73 7.39 10.72
C ARG A 65 -5.08 6.60 9.44
N ILE A 66 -4.23 6.67 8.42
CA ILE A 66 -4.43 5.97 7.13
C ILE A 66 -4.41 4.45 7.31
N ALA A 67 -3.42 3.93 8.03
CA ALA A 67 -3.16 2.49 8.15
C ALA A 67 -4.02 1.80 9.22
N GLY A 68 -4.56 2.55 10.19
CA GLY A 68 -5.20 1.99 11.38
C GLY A 68 -4.25 1.20 12.27
N GLN A 69 -2.93 1.37 12.07
CA GLN A 69 -1.88 0.68 12.79
C GLN A 69 -0.68 1.61 12.96
N LYS A 70 -0.02 1.57 14.13
CA LYS A 70 1.15 2.41 14.42
C LYS A 70 2.32 2.04 13.50
N PRO A 71 2.87 3.01 12.73
CA PRO A 71 4.03 2.81 11.88
C PRO A 71 5.32 2.64 12.69
N VAL A 72 6.31 2.03 12.05
CA VAL A 72 7.66 1.91 12.59
C VAL A 72 8.52 3.02 11.98
N PRO A 73 9.21 3.85 12.79
CA PRO A 73 10.14 4.84 12.27
C PRO A 73 11.30 4.16 11.54
N THR A 74 11.66 4.67 10.37
CA THR A 74 12.81 4.17 9.61
C THR A 74 14.04 5.02 9.87
N LYS A 75 15.16 4.35 10.20
CA LYS A 75 16.42 4.99 10.54
C LYS A 75 17.42 4.92 9.41
N ALA A 76 18.26 5.93 9.28
CA ALA A 76 19.40 5.92 8.37
C ALA A 76 20.39 4.81 8.75
N ARG A 77 20.87 4.09 7.76
CA ARG A 77 21.86 3.01 7.95
C ARG A 77 23.28 3.52 7.95
N ASN A 78 23.57 4.54 7.13
CA ASN A 78 24.90 5.10 6.94
C ASN A 78 24.87 6.62 7.18
N SER A 79 26.00 7.16 7.63
CA SER A 79 26.19 8.60 7.73
C SER A 79 26.65 9.16 6.39
N ILE A 80 25.97 10.21 5.87
CA ILE A 80 26.30 10.87 4.62
C ILE A 80 26.42 12.37 4.87
N ALA A 81 27.65 12.89 4.83
CA ALA A 81 27.93 14.29 5.15
C ALA A 81 27.24 15.29 4.21
N GLY A 82 27.15 14.99 2.90
CA GLY A 82 26.49 15.84 1.91
C GLY A 82 25.00 16.06 2.18
N PHE A 83 24.32 15.12 2.84
CA PHE A 83 22.93 15.25 3.25
C PHE A 83 22.76 15.60 4.73
N LYS A 84 23.84 15.92 5.45
CA LYS A 84 23.83 16.18 6.89
C LYS A 84 23.21 15.04 7.71
N LEU A 85 23.33 13.81 7.21
CA LEU A 85 22.69 12.61 7.74
C LEU A 85 23.69 11.84 8.60
N ARG A 86 23.25 11.42 9.79
CA ARG A 86 24.00 10.53 10.68
C ARG A 86 23.31 9.18 10.81
N GLU A 87 24.08 8.13 10.99
CA GLU A 87 23.55 6.80 11.28
C GLU A 87 22.61 6.84 12.50
N GLY A 88 21.50 6.11 12.41
CA GLY A 88 20.48 6.06 13.47
C GLY A 88 19.47 7.21 13.45
N MET A 89 19.66 8.27 12.66
CA MET A 89 18.65 9.34 12.54
C MET A 89 17.37 8.79 11.88
N VAL A 90 16.23 9.20 12.42
CA VAL A 90 14.92 8.83 11.87
C VAL A 90 14.64 9.71 10.64
N ILE A 91 14.41 9.09 9.50
CA ILE A 91 14.23 9.75 8.19
C ILE A 91 12.91 9.40 7.49
N GLY A 92 12.06 8.64 8.13
CA GLY A 92 10.77 8.25 7.57
C GLY A 92 10.00 7.32 8.48
N ALA A 93 8.89 6.81 7.96
CA ALA A 93 8.04 5.86 8.65
C ALA A 93 7.52 4.81 7.66
N LYS A 94 7.38 3.57 8.11
CA LYS A 94 6.76 2.50 7.34
C LYS A 94 5.78 1.70 8.15
N VAL A 95 4.78 1.14 7.49
CA VAL A 95 3.83 0.20 8.08
C VAL A 95 3.59 -0.96 7.14
N THR A 96 3.43 -2.16 7.69
CA THR A 96 3.10 -3.37 6.94
C THR A 96 1.72 -3.85 7.36
N LEU A 97 0.79 -3.87 6.41
CA LEU A 97 -0.57 -4.33 6.59
C LEU A 97 -0.71 -5.77 6.10
N ARG A 98 -1.42 -6.59 6.87
CA ARG A 98 -1.71 -8.00 6.55
C ARG A 98 -3.15 -8.35 6.88
N LYS A 99 -3.63 -9.47 6.34
CA LYS A 99 -4.96 -10.02 6.61
C LYS A 99 -6.09 -8.99 6.38
N ASP A 100 -6.97 -8.82 7.33
CA ASP A 100 -8.17 -8.00 7.18
C ASP A 100 -7.85 -6.52 6.98
N ARG A 101 -6.88 -5.97 7.72
CA ARG A 101 -6.43 -4.57 7.55
C ARG A 101 -5.86 -4.30 6.16
N MET A 102 -5.21 -5.28 5.56
CA MET A 102 -4.70 -5.18 4.19
C MET A 102 -5.83 -5.04 3.17
N TYR A 103 -6.87 -5.88 3.28
CA TYR A 103 -8.02 -5.81 2.39
C TYR A 103 -8.84 -4.53 2.58
N GLU A 104 -9.01 -4.08 3.82
CA GLU A 104 -9.65 -2.79 4.13
C GLU A 104 -8.91 -1.59 3.52
N PHE A 105 -7.60 -1.56 3.69
CA PHE A 105 -6.78 -0.52 3.09
C PHE A 105 -6.87 -0.55 1.56
N LEU A 106 -6.81 -1.75 0.97
CA LEU A 106 -6.90 -1.92 -0.48
C LEU A 106 -8.24 -1.42 -1.02
N ASP A 107 -9.34 -1.73 -0.36
CA ASP A 107 -10.67 -1.28 -0.75
C ASP A 107 -10.75 0.25 -0.75
N ARG A 108 -10.31 0.90 0.34
CA ARG A 108 -10.27 2.36 0.42
C ARG A 108 -9.34 2.99 -0.61
N LEU A 109 -8.20 2.36 -0.88
CA LEU A 109 -7.27 2.83 -1.90
C LEU A 109 -7.94 2.86 -3.28
N ILE A 110 -8.60 1.78 -3.69
CA ILE A 110 -9.20 1.66 -5.03
C ILE A 110 -10.45 2.52 -5.16
N THR A 111 -11.34 2.47 -4.16
CA THR A 111 -12.67 3.09 -4.26
C THR A 111 -12.68 4.57 -3.94
N ILE A 112 -11.80 5.03 -3.04
CA ILE A 112 -11.83 6.39 -2.52
C ILE A 112 -10.56 7.17 -2.89
N ALA A 113 -9.37 6.64 -2.57
CA ALA A 113 -8.14 7.40 -2.68
C ALA A 113 -7.71 7.64 -4.14
N LEU A 114 -7.67 6.60 -4.98
CA LEU A 114 -7.25 6.72 -6.37
C LEU A 114 -8.12 7.67 -7.20
N PRO A 115 -9.47 7.65 -7.12
CA PRO A 115 -10.30 8.62 -7.83
C PRO A 115 -10.09 10.07 -7.39
N ARG A 116 -9.60 10.29 -6.18
CA ARG A 116 -9.30 11.64 -5.64
C ARG A 116 -7.92 12.18 -6.03
N VAL A 117 -7.06 11.35 -6.62
CA VAL A 117 -5.75 11.79 -7.09
C VAL A 117 -5.93 12.77 -8.24
N LYS A 118 -5.29 13.94 -8.12
CA LYS A 118 -5.32 14.98 -9.17
C LYS A 118 -4.76 14.43 -10.48
N ASP A 119 -5.46 14.67 -11.58
CA ASP A 119 -5.09 14.22 -12.93
C ASP A 119 -4.83 12.70 -13.04
N PHE A 120 -5.59 11.90 -12.30
CA PHE A 120 -5.46 10.44 -12.34
C PHE A 120 -5.83 9.89 -13.72
N ARG A 121 -4.87 9.22 -14.36
CA ARG A 121 -5.03 8.59 -15.69
C ARG A 121 -4.91 7.07 -15.64
N GLY A 122 -4.99 6.49 -14.45
CA GLY A 122 -4.78 5.06 -14.22
C GLY A 122 -3.36 4.71 -13.77
N LEU A 123 -3.18 3.48 -13.34
CA LEU A 123 -1.93 2.95 -12.82
C LEU A 123 -1.10 2.34 -13.94
N LYS A 124 0.22 2.47 -13.88
CA LYS A 124 1.13 1.89 -14.87
C LYS A 124 1.14 0.36 -14.77
N PRO A 125 0.83 -0.37 -15.86
CA PRO A 125 0.82 -1.83 -15.84
C PRO A 125 2.22 -2.47 -15.81
N THR A 126 3.29 -1.66 -15.91
CA THR A 126 4.70 -2.10 -15.95
C THR A 126 5.43 -1.94 -14.62
N SER A 127 4.77 -1.45 -13.56
CA SER A 127 5.41 -1.19 -12.27
C SER A 127 5.47 -2.44 -11.39
N PHE A 128 5.79 -3.59 -11.98
CA PHE A 128 6.06 -4.84 -11.30
C PHE A 128 7.57 -5.08 -11.19
N ASP A 129 7.98 -5.88 -10.21
CA ASP A 129 9.40 -6.16 -9.89
C ASP A 129 9.97 -7.42 -10.57
N GLY A 130 9.23 -8.07 -11.46
CA GLY A 130 9.62 -9.35 -12.09
C GLY A 130 9.28 -10.58 -11.22
N ARG A 131 8.76 -10.38 -10.01
CA ARG A 131 8.40 -11.43 -9.05
C ARG A 131 6.96 -11.33 -8.56
N GLY A 132 6.13 -10.60 -9.28
CA GLY A 132 4.71 -10.46 -8.98
C GLY A 132 4.38 -9.47 -7.87
N ASN A 133 5.28 -8.59 -7.46
CA ASN A 133 4.96 -7.49 -6.56
C ASN A 133 4.76 -6.21 -7.36
N TYR A 134 3.81 -5.39 -6.92
CA TYR A 134 3.46 -4.13 -7.57
C TYR A 134 3.80 -2.95 -6.67
N ALA A 135 4.42 -1.90 -7.24
CA ALA A 135 4.77 -0.70 -6.52
C ALA A 135 4.18 0.54 -7.19
N MET A 136 3.64 1.46 -6.39
CA MET A 136 3.14 2.75 -6.85
C MET A 136 3.47 3.85 -5.85
N GLY A 137 3.67 5.08 -6.34
CA GLY A 137 3.85 6.27 -5.53
C GLY A 137 2.64 7.18 -5.62
N LEU A 138 2.20 7.70 -4.48
CA LEU A 138 1.27 8.81 -4.38
C LEU A 138 2.04 10.09 -4.05
N LYS A 139 1.75 11.17 -4.75
CA LYS A 139 2.41 12.46 -4.50
C LYS A 139 1.94 13.11 -3.20
N GLU A 140 0.68 12.90 -2.86
CA GLU A 140 0.01 13.56 -1.75
C GLU A 140 -0.82 12.56 -0.95
N HIS A 141 -0.59 12.47 0.36
CA HIS A 141 -1.34 11.57 1.25
C HIS A 141 -2.74 12.07 1.60
N ILE A 142 -3.05 13.33 1.27
CA ILE A 142 -4.35 13.96 1.50
C ILE A 142 -5.51 13.31 0.71
N VAL A 143 -5.20 12.47 -0.29
CA VAL A 143 -6.22 11.73 -1.04
C VAL A 143 -7.02 10.76 -0.16
N PHE A 144 -6.47 10.41 1.01
CA PHE A 144 -7.17 9.59 2.00
C PHE A 144 -8.12 10.45 2.84
N PRO A 145 -9.40 10.02 2.99
CA PRO A 145 -10.41 10.80 3.71
C PRO A 145 -10.16 10.93 5.22
N GLU A 146 -9.30 10.06 5.77
CA GLU A 146 -8.91 10.09 7.19
C GLU A 146 -8.02 11.28 7.54
N ILE A 147 -7.47 11.94 6.53
CA ILE A 147 -6.59 13.09 6.68
C ILE A 147 -7.37 14.38 6.47
N ASN A 148 -7.37 15.23 7.48
CA ASN A 148 -7.99 16.55 7.39
C ASN A 148 -6.94 17.57 6.94
N TYR A 149 -7.22 18.30 5.86
CA TYR A 149 -6.33 19.29 5.28
C TYR A 149 -5.91 20.37 6.29
N ASP A 150 -6.82 20.81 7.15
CA ASP A 150 -6.57 21.89 8.11
C ASP A 150 -5.63 21.48 9.27
N GLN A 151 -5.36 20.18 9.42
CA GLN A 151 -4.56 19.61 10.52
C GLN A 151 -3.19 19.11 10.09
N ILE A 152 -2.86 19.20 8.81
CA ILE A 152 -1.56 18.75 8.30
C ILE A 152 -0.55 19.90 8.27
N ASP A 153 0.66 19.63 8.77
CA ASP A 153 1.77 20.59 8.69
C ASP A 153 2.35 20.67 7.28
N GLN A 154 2.35 19.56 6.54
CA GLN A 154 2.95 19.45 5.21
C GLN A 154 2.37 18.29 4.42
N LEU A 155 2.35 18.42 3.08
CA LEU A 155 2.00 17.34 2.16
C LEU A 155 3.17 16.38 1.98
N TRP A 156 2.92 15.08 2.23
CA TRP A 156 3.92 14.03 2.08
C TRP A 156 3.58 13.10 0.93
N GLY A 157 4.61 12.71 0.18
CA GLY A 157 4.51 11.58 -0.73
C GLY A 157 4.49 10.26 0.03
N MET A 158 3.87 9.25 -0.57
CA MET A 158 3.78 7.92 0.01
C MET A 158 4.00 6.85 -1.05
N ASP A 159 4.84 5.86 -0.75
CA ASP A 159 5.01 4.68 -1.56
C ASP A 159 4.13 3.55 -1.04
N ILE A 160 3.43 2.89 -1.95
CA ILE A 160 2.56 1.75 -1.68
C ILE A 160 3.09 0.55 -2.44
N ILE A 161 3.48 -0.49 -1.72
CA ILE A 161 3.96 -1.75 -2.29
C ILE A 161 2.97 -2.83 -1.95
N VAL A 162 2.39 -3.45 -2.99
CA VAL A 162 1.48 -4.59 -2.89
C VAL A 162 2.26 -5.85 -3.19
N ALA A 163 2.56 -6.63 -2.16
CA ALA A 163 3.23 -7.91 -2.30
C ALA A 163 2.21 -9.03 -2.48
N THR A 164 2.45 -9.87 -3.48
CA THR A 164 1.61 -11.03 -3.78
C THR A 164 2.39 -12.33 -3.67
N THR A 165 1.72 -13.46 -3.72
CA THR A 165 2.34 -14.78 -3.79
C THR A 165 2.46 -15.30 -5.23
N ALA A 166 2.18 -14.45 -6.23
CA ALA A 166 2.35 -14.77 -7.64
C ALA A 166 3.81 -15.03 -7.97
N LYS A 167 4.06 -15.93 -8.91
CA LYS A 167 5.41 -16.25 -9.38
C LYS A 167 5.84 -15.36 -10.53
N THR A 168 4.88 -14.87 -11.31
CA THR A 168 5.10 -14.03 -12.48
C THR A 168 4.30 -12.73 -12.38
N ASP A 169 4.78 -11.71 -13.09
CA ASP A 169 4.09 -10.41 -13.16
C ASP A 169 2.74 -10.51 -13.87
N GLU A 170 2.58 -11.47 -14.79
CA GLU A 170 1.31 -11.69 -15.48
C GLU A 170 0.23 -12.22 -14.53
N GLU A 171 0.58 -13.19 -13.70
CA GLU A 171 -0.32 -13.70 -12.66
C GLU A 171 -0.71 -12.59 -11.68
N ALA A 172 0.27 -11.79 -11.22
CA ALA A 172 0.02 -10.69 -10.30
C ALA A 172 -0.84 -9.59 -10.94
N ARG A 173 -0.57 -9.23 -12.21
CA ARG A 173 -1.36 -8.24 -12.95
C ARG A 173 -2.81 -8.69 -13.09
N GLN A 174 -3.03 -9.96 -13.42
CA GLN A 174 -4.39 -10.49 -13.50
C GLN A 174 -5.07 -10.49 -12.13
N LEU A 175 -4.37 -10.90 -11.08
CA LEU A 175 -4.90 -10.85 -9.72
C LEU A 175 -5.34 -9.44 -9.34
N LEU A 176 -4.52 -8.43 -9.60
CA LEU A 176 -4.85 -7.03 -9.30
C LEU A 176 -5.99 -6.51 -10.18
N ARG A 177 -6.10 -6.94 -11.44
CA ARG A 177 -7.25 -6.63 -12.30
C ARG A 177 -8.55 -7.18 -11.74
N GLU A 178 -8.53 -8.41 -11.21
CA GLU A 178 -9.69 -9.00 -10.55
C GLU A 178 -10.11 -8.22 -9.30
N PHE A 179 -9.16 -7.59 -8.59
CA PHE A 179 -9.42 -6.62 -7.53
C PHE A 179 -9.82 -5.22 -8.03
N GLN A 180 -10.07 -5.06 -9.33
CA GLN A 180 -10.48 -3.80 -9.95
C GLN A 180 -9.43 -2.67 -9.85
N PHE A 181 -8.15 -3.01 -9.86
CA PHE A 181 -7.09 -2.01 -9.99
C PHE A 181 -7.24 -1.25 -11.31
N PRO A 182 -7.30 0.08 -11.29
CA PRO A 182 -7.49 0.91 -12.48
C PRO A 182 -6.18 1.05 -13.27
N PHE A 183 -5.75 -0.02 -13.93
CA PHE A 183 -4.59 0.04 -14.82
C PHE A 183 -4.90 0.82 -16.09
N ASN A 184 -3.92 1.56 -16.59
CA ASN A 184 -3.98 2.15 -17.93
C ASN A 184 -4.12 1.04 -18.98
N ALA A 185 -4.85 1.35 -20.05
CA ALA A 185 -4.98 0.47 -21.21
C ALA A 185 -3.64 0.32 -21.96
#